data_0774e4c1bd09a1a81de5318dccb76fb4
#
_entry.id   0774e4c1bd09a1a81de5318dccb76fb4
#
_cell.length_a   1.000
_cell.length_b   1.000
_cell.length_c   1.000
_cell.angle_alpha   90.00
_cell.angle_beta   90.00
_cell.angle_gamma   90.00
#
_symmetry.space_group_name_H-M   'P 1'
#
loop_
_entity.id
_entity.type
_entity.pdbx_description
1 polymer ?
#
loop_
_entity_poly.entity_id
_entity_poly.type
_entity_poly.pdbx_seq_one_letter_code
_entity_poly.pdbx_strand_id
1 'polypeptide(L)'
;MTIQNKEQAGAFDQLEQRVERYWDERSEAFSKKRRRELVGGNGAQWQALFREKLPAGPLRVLDIGTGAGFFAILLALQGQDVTGIDMSARMLEEAARNSALYGVHPEFRKMNALAPDFPPGQFDAIVTRNLTWTLPDVMEAYRNWQRLLKPGGILLNFDSDNGVLHYGRSQGARDIHGDVSDRLLQECTEIRDAMRISGHRRPAWDIAFLRSLGFTVTWEENVAPRVYVDTELVYDAVPLFGIYAVKGSRKD
;
A
#
# COMPACT_ATOMS: atom_id res chain seq x y z
N MET A 1 -15.49 -20.93 -19.17
CA MET A 1 -14.10 -20.66 -18.78
C MET A 1 -13.21 -21.61 -19.58
N THR A 2 -12.29 -21.06 -20.39
CA THR A 2 -11.32 -21.85 -21.15
C THR A 2 -10.26 -22.46 -20.23
N ILE A 3 -9.60 -23.56 -20.65
CA ILE A 3 -8.51 -24.22 -19.90
C ILE A 3 -7.43 -23.19 -19.53
N GLN A 4 -7.07 -22.32 -20.45
CA GLN A 4 -6.09 -21.25 -20.27
C GLN A 4 -6.45 -20.26 -19.14
N ASN A 5 -7.75 -19.95 -18.95
CA ASN A 5 -8.22 -19.09 -17.86
C ASN A 5 -8.14 -19.80 -16.49
N LYS A 6 -8.28 -21.13 -16.45
CA LYS A 6 -8.16 -21.90 -15.20
C LYS A 6 -6.71 -22.04 -14.76
N GLU A 7 -5.79 -22.27 -15.70
CA GLU A 7 -4.35 -22.35 -15.41
C GLU A 7 -3.81 -21.00 -14.92
N GLN A 8 -4.28 -19.90 -15.51
CA GLN A 8 -3.89 -18.55 -15.11
C GLN A 8 -4.44 -18.16 -13.73
N ALA A 9 -5.67 -18.53 -13.42
CA ALA A 9 -6.26 -18.33 -12.08
C ALA A 9 -5.48 -19.14 -11.02
N GLY A 10 -5.16 -20.41 -11.30
CA GLY A 10 -4.37 -21.24 -10.38
C GLY A 10 -2.94 -20.70 -10.14
N ALA A 11 -2.32 -20.10 -11.15
CA ALA A 11 -1.01 -19.46 -11.00
C ALA A 11 -1.08 -18.20 -10.13
N PHE A 12 -2.16 -17.41 -10.24
CA PHE A 12 -2.38 -16.25 -9.40
C PHE A 12 -2.62 -16.63 -7.93
N ASP A 13 -3.47 -17.63 -7.68
CA ASP A 13 -3.72 -18.15 -6.33
C ASP A 13 -2.42 -18.60 -5.64
N GLN A 14 -1.54 -19.28 -6.36
CA GLN A 14 -0.24 -19.71 -5.84
C GLN A 14 0.68 -18.52 -5.53
N LEU A 15 0.67 -17.49 -6.37
CA LEU A 15 1.46 -16.28 -6.16
C LEU A 15 0.96 -15.48 -4.97
N GLU A 16 -0.35 -15.33 -4.81
CA GLU A 16 -0.97 -14.69 -3.64
C GLU A 16 -0.61 -15.40 -2.33
N GLN A 17 -0.72 -16.74 -2.29
CA GLN A 17 -0.32 -17.52 -1.12
C GLN A 17 1.17 -17.38 -0.82
N ARG A 18 2.02 -17.21 -1.83
CA ARG A 18 3.45 -16.97 -1.66
C ARG A 18 3.70 -15.59 -1.05
N VAL A 19 3.00 -14.56 -1.51
CA VAL A 19 3.04 -13.20 -0.96
C VAL A 19 2.55 -13.19 0.49
N GLU A 20 1.44 -13.86 0.80
CA GLU A 20 0.92 -13.96 2.16
C GLU A 20 1.96 -14.57 3.11
N ARG A 21 2.55 -15.72 2.76
CA ARG A 21 3.59 -16.36 3.58
C ARG A 21 4.81 -15.47 3.79
N TYR A 22 5.25 -14.77 2.74
CA TYR A 22 6.36 -13.83 2.82
C TYR A 22 6.09 -12.72 3.86
N TRP A 23 4.90 -12.10 3.81
CA TRP A 23 4.53 -11.04 4.73
C TRP A 23 4.22 -11.53 6.14
N ASP A 24 3.66 -12.73 6.28
CA ASP A 24 3.51 -13.39 7.58
C ASP A 24 4.86 -13.57 8.28
N GLU A 25 5.88 -14.05 7.55
CA GLU A 25 7.21 -14.25 8.12
C GLU A 25 7.90 -12.92 8.47
N ARG A 26 7.61 -11.86 7.72
CA ARG A 26 8.20 -10.54 7.93
C ARG A 26 7.47 -9.66 8.96
N SER A 27 6.31 -10.06 9.43
CA SER A 27 5.38 -9.21 10.16
C SER A 27 6.00 -8.51 11.38
N GLU A 28 6.71 -9.24 12.24
CA GLU A 28 7.31 -8.69 13.46
C GLU A 28 8.44 -7.68 13.15
N ALA A 29 9.39 -8.07 12.28
CA ALA A 29 10.50 -7.20 11.90
C ALA A 29 10.01 -5.94 11.16
N PHE A 30 9.02 -6.10 10.29
CA PHE A 30 8.38 -5.00 9.58
C PHE A 30 7.64 -4.06 10.54
N SER A 31 6.86 -4.60 11.48
CA SER A 31 6.16 -3.85 12.52
C SER A 31 7.10 -3.00 13.35
N LYS A 32 8.24 -3.56 13.78
CA LYS A 32 9.27 -2.83 14.54
C LYS A 32 9.76 -1.58 13.77
N LYS A 33 9.94 -1.68 12.45
CA LYS A 33 10.33 -0.54 11.61
C LYS A 33 9.22 0.49 11.50
N ARG A 34 7.97 0.06 11.29
CA ARG A 34 6.82 0.97 11.24
C ARG A 34 6.61 1.72 12.55
N ARG A 35 6.84 1.08 13.70
CA ARG A 35 6.83 1.78 15.00
C ARG A 35 7.89 2.88 15.10
N ARG A 36 9.09 2.66 14.57
CA ARG A 36 10.12 3.72 14.53
C ARG A 36 9.66 4.90 13.67
N GLU A 37 9.08 4.63 12.50
CA GLU A 37 8.51 5.70 11.64
C GLU A 37 7.37 6.47 12.34
N LEU A 38 6.54 5.79 13.14
CA LEU A 38 5.45 6.44 13.87
C LEU A 38 5.96 7.40 14.96
N VAL A 39 7.02 7.03 15.66
CA VAL A 39 7.61 7.85 16.74
C VAL A 39 8.46 8.99 16.19
N GLY A 40 9.10 8.77 15.04
CA GLY A 40 9.99 9.73 14.41
C GLY A 40 9.28 10.86 13.66
N GLY A 41 10.08 11.73 13.04
CA GLY A 41 9.57 12.85 12.22
C GLY A 41 8.74 12.40 11.02
N ASN A 42 8.97 11.19 10.51
CA ASN A 42 8.28 10.66 9.33
C ASN A 42 6.76 10.61 9.52
N GLY A 43 6.27 10.18 10.69
CA GLY A 43 4.82 10.12 10.97
C GLY A 43 4.15 11.49 10.84
N ALA A 44 4.78 12.54 11.37
CA ALA A 44 4.27 13.91 11.27
C ALA A 44 4.23 14.42 9.81
N GLN A 45 5.22 14.06 9.00
CA GLN A 45 5.26 14.41 7.58
C GLN A 45 4.17 13.70 6.76
N TRP A 46 3.95 12.42 7.01
CA TRP A 46 2.84 11.69 6.40
C TRP A 46 1.49 12.29 6.79
N GLN A 47 1.30 12.66 8.06
CA GLN A 47 0.09 13.34 8.49
C GLN A 47 -0.11 14.71 7.83
N ALA A 48 0.97 15.47 7.60
CA ALA A 48 0.92 16.73 6.85
C ALA A 48 0.52 16.50 5.39
N LEU A 49 1.06 15.47 4.76
CA LEU A 49 0.70 15.08 3.38
C LEU A 49 -0.78 14.66 3.28
N PHE A 50 -1.29 13.90 4.24
CA PHE A 50 -2.71 13.54 4.27
C PHE A 50 -3.62 14.76 4.41
N ARG A 51 -3.29 15.73 5.30
CA ARG A 51 -4.04 16.98 5.42
C ARG A 51 -4.04 17.82 4.14
N GLU A 52 -2.98 17.74 3.35
CA GLU A 52 -2.88 18.45 2.05
C GLU A 52 -3.72 17.77 0.96
N LYS A 53 -3.71 16.44 0.92
CA LYS A 53 -4.26 15.67 -0.22
C LYS A 53 -5.68 15.16 0.01
N LEU A 54 -6.10 14.98 1.25
CA LEU A 54 -7.46 14.53 1.57
C LEU A 54 -8.41 15.72 1.77
N PRO A 55 -9.70 15.56 1.44
CA PRO A 55 -10.72 16.54 1.77
C PRO A 55 -10.76 16.84 3.28
N ALA A 56 -11.16 18.05 3.64
CA ALA A 56 -11.36 18.43 5.04
C ALA A 56 -12.59 17.72 5.64
N GLY A 57 -12.53 17.43 6.94
CA GLY A 57 -13.62 16.82 7.70
C GLY A 57 -13.41 15.33 7.97
N PRO A 58 -14.38 14.68 8.65
CA PRO A 58 -14.32 13.25 8.93
C PRO A 58 -14.60 12.45 7.66
N LEU A 59 -13.71 11.55 7.32
CA LEU A 59 -13.77 10.68 6.14
C LEU A 59 -13.85 9.22 6.56
N ARG A 60 -14.53 8.40 5.77
CA ARG A 60 -14.40 6.94 5.80
C ARG A 60 -13.26 6.53 4.88
N VAL A 61 -12.19 6.03 5.45
CA VAL A 61 -10.95 5.72 4.74
C VAL A 61 -10.71 4.21 4.76
N LEU A 62 -10.36 3.65 3.60
CA LEU A 62 -9.88 2.28 3.47
C LEU A 62 -8.36 2.30 3.25
N ASP A 63 -7.61 1.70 4.17
CA ASP A 63 -6.17 1.47 4.04
C ASP A 63 -5.93 0.06 3.51
N ILE A 64 -5.62 -0.06 2.21
CA ILE A 64 -5.44 -1.34 1.53
C ILE A 64 -3.97 -1.77 1.59
N GLY A 65 -3.74 -3.00 2.09
CA GLY A 65 -2.38 -3.46 2.41
C GLY A 65 -1.85 -2.70 3.63
N THR A 66 -2.69 -2.59 4.67
CA THR A 66 -2.39 -1.81 5.89
C THR A 66 -1.12 -2.27 6.61
N GLY A 67 -0.70 -3.53 6.37
CA GLY A 67 0.44 -4.14 7.03
C GLY A 67 0.34 -4.02 8.54
N ALA A 68 1.37 -3.49 9.19
CA ALA A 68 1.39 -3.24 10.63
C ALA A 68 0.65 -1.97 11.07
N GLY A 69 -0.27 -1.43 10.25
CA GLY A 69 -1.21 -0.38 10.59
C GLY A 69 -0.68 1.05 10.48
N PHE A 70 0.43 1.29 9.80
CA PHE A 70 1.08 2.61 9.81
C PHE A 70 0.17 3.74 9.32
N PHE A 71 -0.43 3.63 8.13
CA PHE A 71 -1.35 4.65 7.62
C PHE A 71 -2.67 4.68 8.38
N ALA A 72 -3.21 3.51 8.72
CA ALA A 72 -4.44 3.43 9.51
C ALA A 72 -4.33 4.17 10.85
N ILE A 73 -3.20 4.01 11.56
CA ILE A 73 -2.94 4.71 12.83
C ILE A 73 -2.84 6.22 12.62
N LEU A 74 -2.05 6.68 11.63
CA LEU A 74 -1.87 8.11 11.37
C LEU A 74 -3.18 8.81 11.00
N LEU A 75 -4.01 8.16 10.21
CA LEU A 75 -5.33 8.68 9.80
C LEU A 75 -6.33 8.66 10.96
N ALA A 76 -6.35 7.61 11.77
CA ALA A 76 -7.19 7.55 12.98
C ALA A 76 -6.79 8.61 14.01
N LEU A 77 -5.49 8.92 14.18
CA LEU A 77 -4.99 10.03 15.00
C LEU A 77 -5.46 11.41 14.47
N GLN A 78 -5.81 11.50 13.19
CA GLN A 78 -6.42 12.70 12.58
C GLN A 78 -7.94 12.71 12.65
N GLY A 79 -8.56 11.76 13.37
CA GLY A 79 -10.01 11.67 13.55
C GLY A 79 -10.76 11.05 12.37
N GLN A 80 -10.09 10.32 11.49
CA GLN A 80 -10.73 9.62 10.38
C GLN A 80 -11.33 8.27 10.84
N ASP A 81 -12.44 7.86 10.21
CA ASP A 81 -13.04 6.52 10.35
C ASP A 81 -12.30 5.55 9.42
N VAL A 82 -11.41 4.71 9.98
CA VAL A 82 -10.45 3.93 9.19
C VAL A 82 -10.74 2.45 9.30
N THR A 83 -10.84 1.81 8.14
CA THR A 83 -10.76 0.35 7.99
C THR A 83 -9.44 0.01 7.30
N GLY A 84 -8.61 -0.84 7.93
CA GLY A 84 -7.39 -1.40 7.34
C GLY A 84 -7.62 -2.83 6.90
N ILE A 85 -7.19 -3.17 5.69
CA ILE A 85 -7.23 -4.56 5.20
C ILE A 85 -5.85 -5.06 4.82
N ASP A 86 -5.59 -6.33 5.09
CA ASP A 86 -4.38 -7.04 4.68
C ASP A 86 -4.68 -8.52 4.49
N MET A 87 -3.91 -9.21 3.64
CA MET A 87 -4.05 -10.65 3.47
C MET A 87 -3.34 -11.43 4.58
N SER A 88 -2.32 -10.86 5.20
CA SER A 88 -1.55 -11.46 6.30
C SER A 88 -2.26 -11.26 7.64
N ALA A 89 -2.69 -12.34 8.26
CA ALA A 89 -3.27 -12.29 9.61
C ALA A 89 -2.25 -11.79 10.65
N ARG A 90 -0.98 -12.16 10.51
CA ARG A 90 0.09 -11.71 11.41
C ARG A 90 0.36 -10.21 11.29
N MET A 91 0.27 -9.64 10.10
CA MET A 91 0.33 -8.18 9.92
C MET A 91 -0.81 -7.48 10.66
N LEU A 92 -2.03 -7.99 10.56
CA LEU A 92 -3.19 -7.41 11.25
C LEU A 92 -3.08 -7.51 12.77
N GLU A 93 -2.51 -8.60 13.31
CA GLU A 93 -2.20 -8.70 14.73
C GLU A 93 -1.19 -7.62 15.17
N GLU A 94 -0.16 -7.36 14.36
CA GLU A 94 0.78 -6.27 14.61
C GLU A 94 0.09 -4.90 14.50
N ALA A 95 -0.79 -4.69 13.52
CA ALA A 95 -1.55 -3.45 13.37
C ALA A 95 -2.43 -3.18 14.61
N ALA A 96 -3.13 -4.20 15.11
CA ALA A 96 -3.94 -4.08 16.33
C ALA A 96 -3.08 -3.76 17.57
N ARG A 97 -1.92 -4.43 17.73
CA ARG A 97 -0.98 -4.11 18.82
C ARG A 97 -0.45 -2.68 18.72
N ASN A 98 -0.06 -2.26 17.53
CA ASN A 98 0.47 -0.91 17.31
C ASN A 98 -0.60 0.15 17.54
N SER A 99 -1.83 -0.02 17.02
CA SER A 99 -2.90 0.97 17.21
C SER A 99 -3.26 1.16 18.68
N ALA A 100 -3.26 0.08 19.47
CA ALA A 100 -3.49 0.15 20.91
C ALA A 100 -2.43 1.01 21.65
N LEU A 101 -1.16 0.98 21.21
CA LEU A 101 -0.10 1.82 21.78
C LEU A 101 -0.34 3.32 21.59
N TYR A 102 -1.12 3.70 20.56
CA TYR A 102 -1.46 5.10 20.24
C TYR A 102 -2.88 5.49 20.70
N GLY A 103 -3.61 4.56 21.36
CA GLY A 103 -4.98 4.81 21.84
C GLY A 103 -5.99 5.05 20.73
N VAL A 104 -5.74 4.51 19.52
CA VAL A 104 -6.67 4.58 18.37
C VAL A 104 -7.15 3.18 18.01
N HIS A 105 -8.33 3.09 17.38
CA HIS A 105 -9.01 1.83 17.15
C HIS A 105 -9.54 1.71 15.71
N PRO A 106 -8.67 1.71 14.67
CA PRO A 106 -9.08 1.36 13.32
C PRO A 106 -9.67 -0.04 13.29
N GLU A 107 -10.63 -0.28 12.43
CA GLU A 107 -11.08 -1.65 12.18
C GLU A 107 -10.07 -2.37 11.29
N PHE A 108 -9.66 -3.60 11.67
CA PHE A 108 -8.76 -4.42 10.85
C PHE A 108 -9.46 -5.69 10.38
N ARG A 109 -9.38 -5.97 9.05
CA ARG A 109 -10.02 -7.14 8.43
C ARG A 109 -9.04 -7.90 7.54
N LYS A 110 -8.98 -9.22 7.68
CA LYS A 110 -8.25 -10.07 6.72
C LYS A 110 -9.03 -10.12 5.41
N MET A 111 -8.42 -9.58 4.34
CA MET A 111 -9.10 -9.44 3.05
C MET A 111 -8.10 -9.32 1.91
N ASN A 112 -8.48 -9.82 0.72
CA ASN A 112 -7.67 -9.70 -0.48
C ASN A 112 -7.78 -8.28 -1.07
N ALA A 113 -6.63 -7.65 -1.35
CA ALA A 113 -6.55 -6.32 -1.94
C ALA A 113 -7.08 -6.26 -3.38
N LEU A 114 -7.05 -7.38 -4.13
CA LEU A 114 -7.57 -7.42 -5.51
C LEU A 114 -9.09 -7.21 -5.54
N ALA A 115 -9.82 -7.84 -4.62
CA ALA A 115 -11.28 -7.82 -4.62
C ALA A 115 -11.82 -7.64 -3.19
N PRO A 116 -11.65 -6.45 -2.58
CA PRO A 116 -12.16 -6.21 -1.24
C PRO A 116 -13.68 -6.29 -1.21
N ASP A 117 -14.22 -7.05 -0.24
CA ASP A 117 -15.65 -7.30 -0.08
C ASP A 117 -16.33 -6.19 0.72
N PHE A 118 -16.58 -5.08 0.03
CA PHE A 118 -17.33 -3.94 0.55
C PHE A 118 -18.37 -3.46 -0.46
N PRO A 119 -19.46 -2.84 0.00
CA PRO A 119 -20.43 -2.18 -0.86
C PRO A 119 -19.81 -1.10 -1.76
N PRO A 120 -20.31 -0.93 -2.98
CA PRO A 120 -19.87 0.17 -3.85
C PRO A 120 -20.11 1.54 -3.21
N GLY A 121 -19.18 2.47 -3.42
CA GLY A 121 -19.32 3.85 -2.95
C GLY A 121 -19.32 4.00 -1.43
N GLN A 122 -18.63 3.11 -0.71
CA GLN A 122 -18.57 3.16 0.75
C GLN A 122 -17.56 4.16 1.27
N PHE A 123 -16.44 4.37 0.58
CA PHE A 123 -15.31 5.13 1.10
C PHE A 123 -15.16 6.50 0.43
N ASP A 124 -14.80 7.49 1.25
CA ASP A 124 -14.42 8.83 0.79
C ASP A 124 -12.99 8.84 0.25
N ALA A 125 -12.13 8.02 0.84
CA ALA A 125 -10.74 7.86 0.42
C ALA A 125 -10.29 6.40 0.51
N ILE A 126 -9.39 6.03 -0.40
CA ILE A 126 -8.59 4.81 -0.34
C ILE A 126 -7.13 5.23 -0.29
N VAL A 127 -6.37 4.65 0.62
CA VAL A 127 -4.93 4.86 0.72
C VAL A 127 -4.19 3.53 0.60
N THR A 128 -3.00 3.55 0.03
CA THR A 128 -2.11 2.38 -0.03
C THR A 128 -0.66 2.81 -0.13
N ARG A 129 0.25 2.00 0.43
CA ARG A 129 1.70 2.25 0.38
C ARG A 129 2.47 0.95 0.19
N ASN A 130 3.33 0.92 -0.83
CA ASN A 130 4.21 -0.22 -1.14
C ASN A 130 3.42 -1.54 -1.32
N LEU A 131 2.25 -1.47 -1.97
CA LEU A 131 1.37 -2.62 -2.14
C LEU A 131 1.27 -3.07 -3.60
N THR A 132 1.07 -2.12 -4.52
CA THR A 132 0.66 -2.48 -5.88
C THR A 132 1.71 -3.29 -6.64
N TRP A 133 2.97 -3.21 -6.23
CA TRP A 133 4.04 -4.04 -6.77
C TRP A 133 3.93 -5.53 -6.42
N THR A 134 3.13 -5.89 -5.41
CA THR A 134 2.89 -7.28 -4.94
C THR A 134 1.59 -7.88 -5.44
N LEU A 135 0.82 -7.15 -6.25
CA LEU A 135 -0.47 -7.61 -6.74
C LEU A 135 -0.34 -8.32 -8.10
N PRO A 136 -0.84 -9.55 -8.25
CA PRO A 136 -0.80 -10.29 -9.51
C PRO A 136 -1.53 -9.58 -10.66
N ASP A 137 -2.64 -8.89 -10.34
CA ASP A 137 -3.41 -8.09 -11.30
C ASP A 137 -3.79 -6.71 -10.73
N VAL A 138 -2.89 -5.73 -10.95
CA VAL A 138 -3.12 -4.34 -10.51
C VAL A 138 -4.27 -3.68 -11.26
N MET A 139 -4.57 -4.11 -12.49
CA MET A 139 -5.71 -3.56 -13.25
C MET A 139 -7.03 -3.95 -12.62
N GLU A 140 -7.16 -5.18 -12.17
CA GLU A 140 -8.34 -5.66 -11.45
C GLU A 140 -8.48 -4.92 -10.11
N ALA A 141 -7.39 -4.80 -9.36
CA ALA A 141 -7.36 -4.05 -8.10
C ALA A 141 -7.87 -2.60 -8.30
N TYR A 142 -7.33 -1.86 -9.25
CA TYR A 142 -7.76 -0.47 -9.51
C TYR A 142 -9.23 -0.36 -9.93
N ARG A 143 -9.78 -1.30 -10.72
CA ARG A 143 -11.23 -1.33 -11.05
C ARG A 143 -12.08 -1.55 -9.80
N ASN A 144 -11.69 -2.49 -8.95
CA ASN A 144 -12.40 -2.78 -7.70
C ASN A 144 -12.30 -1.60 -6.73
N TRP A 145 -11.13 -1.00 -6.57
CA TRP A 145 -10.96 0.18 -5.71
C TRP A 145 -11.77 1.38 -6.19
N GLN A 146 -11.83 1.60 -7.53
CA GLN A 146 -12.72 2.62 -8.09
C GLN A 146 -14.19 2.37 -7.72
N ARG A 147 -14.65 1.12 -7.77
CA ARG A 147 -16.02 0.76 -7.38
C ARG A 147 -16.31 1.12 -5.93
N LEU A 148 -15.35 0.92 -5.03
CA LEU A 148 -15.49 1.18 -3.58
C LEU A 148 -15.52 2.68 -3.23
N LEU A 149 -14.90 3.52 -4.03
CA LEU A 149 -14.91 4.97 -3.83
C LEU A 149 -16.28 5.58 -4.14
N LYS A 150 -16.71 6.54 -3.32
CA LYS A 150 -17.81 7.45 -3.63
C LYS A 150 -17.52 8.26 -4.89
N PRO A 151 -18.52 8.81 -5.57
CA PRO A 151 -18.31 9.87 -6.57
C PRO A 151 -17.55 11.04 -5.91
N GLY A 152 -16.49 11.52 -6.56
CA GLY A 152 -15.57 12.52 -5.97
C GLY A 152 -14.60 11.98 -4.92
N GLY A 153 -14.67 10.70 -4.57
CA GLY A 153 -13.71 10.08 -3.66
C GLY A 153 -12.30 9.98 -4.25
N ILE A 154 -11.29 9.87 -3.41
CA ILE A 154 -9.89 9.94 -3.79
C ILE A 154 -9.13 8.65 -3.48
N LEU A 155 -8.28 8.21 -4.41
CA LEU A 155 -7.25 7.18 -4.20
C LEU A 155 -5.89 7.86 -4.03
N LEU A 156 -5.22 7.59 -2.92
CA LEU A 156 -3.80 7.92 -2.69
C LEU A 156 -2.97 6.65 -2.79
N ASN A 157 -2.13 6.53 -3.81
CA ASN A 157 -1.23 5.39 -3.97
C ASN A 157 0.22 5.85 -3.90
N PHE A 158 0.96 5.35 -2.92
CA PHE A 158 2.38 5.61 -2.72
C PHE A 158 3.16 4.31 -2.97
N ASP A 159 3.94 4.27 -4.04
CA ASP A 159 4.70 3.07 -4.41
C ASP A 159 6.00 3.45 -5.16
N SER A 160 6.79 2.48 -5.51
CA SER A 160 8.03 2.65 -6.26
C SER A 160 8.01 1.82 -7.55
N ASP A 161 8.87 2.18 -8.50
CA ASP A 161 9.12 1.36 -9.69
C ASP A 161 10.02 0.18 -9.32
N ASN A 162 9.41 -0.82 -8.68
CA ASN A 162 10.13 -1.98 -8.17
C ASN A 162 10.71 -2.89 -9.28
N GLY A 163 10.21 -2.76 -10.52
CA GLY A 163 10.74 -3.48 -11.68
C GLY A 163 12.19 -3.13 -12.01
N VAL A 164 12.66 -1.94 -11.63
CA VAL A 164 14.05 -1.48 -11.82
C VAL A 164 14.93 -1.69 -10.59
N LEU A 165 14.35 -2.14 -9.46
CA LEU A 165 15.08 -2.37 -8.21
C LEU A 165 15.92 -3.64 -8.26
N HIS A 166 17.18 -3.51 -7.91
CA HIS A 166 18.00 -4.63 -7.49
C HIS A 166 18.09 -4.58 -5.95
N TYR A 167 17.38 -5.49 -5.26
CA TYR A 167 17.48 -5.60 -3.81
C TYR A 167 18.91 -6.07 -3.46
N GLY A 168 19.76 -5.13 -3.05
CA GLY A 168 21.08 -5.38 -2.51
C GLY A 168 21.15 -4.92 -1.07
N ARG A 169 21.95 -5.60 -0.23
CA ARG A 169 22.23 -5.08 1.11
C ARG A 169 23.04 -3.80 0.98
N SER A 170 22.50 -2.67 1.41
CA SER A 170 23.33 -1.59 1.86
C SER A 170 23.95 -1.99 3.21
N GLN A 171 25.26 -1.84 3.39
CA GLN A 171 25.91 -2.20 4.64
C GLN A 171 25.55 -1.17 5.73
N GLY A 172 24.77 -1.60 6.73
CA GLY A 172 24.52 -0.78 7.93
C GLY A 172 23.26 -1.16 8.71
N ALA A 173 23.32 -1.05 10.03
CA ALA A 173 22.22 -1.32 10.96
C ALA A 173 20.99 -0.39 10.79
N ARG A 174 21.07 0.63 9.92
CA ARG A 174 20.01 1.59 9.59
C ARG A 174 19.18 1.20 8.38
N ASP A 175 19.63 0.21 7.60
CA ASP A 175 18.92 -0.28 6.41
C ASP A 175 17.58 -0.90 6.81
N ILE A 176 16.52 -0.50 6.10
CA ILE A 176 15.18 -1.08 6.29
C ILE A 176 15.12 -2.58 5.98
N HIS A 177 16.12 -3.12 5.28
CA HIS A 177 16.28 -4.54 4.99
C HIS A 177 17.38 -5.21 5.83
N GLY A 178 18.05 -4.50 6.75
CA GLY A 178 19.25 -4.97 7.46
C GLY A 178 19.07 -6.23 8.30
N ASP A 179 17.85 -6.52 8.72
CA ASP A 179 17.44 -7.71 9.52
C ASP A 179 16.74 -8.78 8.68
N VAL A 180 16.71 -8.62 7.33
CA VAL A 180 16.09 -9.60 6.43
C VAL A 180 17.12 -10.65 6.02
N SER A 181 16.76 -11.94 6.14
CA SER A 181 17.63 -13.04 5.71
C SER A 181 17.83 -13.05 4.20
N ASP A 182 18.95 -13.60 3.70
CA ASP A 182 19.22 -13.73 2.27
C ASP A 182 18.11 -14.51 1.55
N ARG A 183 17.56 -15.54 2.19
CA ARG A 183 16.43 -16.30 1.68
C ARG A 183 15.21 -15.41 1.44
N LEU A 184 14.88 -14.53 2.38
CA LEU A 184 13.75 -13.62 2.24
C LEU A 184 14.00 -12.51 1.22
N LEU A 185 15.23 -12.04 1.06
CA LEU A 185 15.60 -11.10 -0.01
C LEU A 185 15.45 -11.74 -1.39
N GLN A 186 15.88 -13.01 -1.52
CA GLN A 186 15.68 -13.78 -2.74
C GLN A 186 14.20 -13.99 -3.02
N GLU A 187 13.40 -14.40 -2.01
CA GLU A 187 11.95 -14.58 -2.14
C GLU A 187 11.26 -13.28 -2.59
N CYS A 188 11.65 -12.13 -2.02
CA CYS A 188 11.16 -10.83 -2.42
C CYS A 188 11.45 -10.53 -3.90
N THR A 189 12.66 -10.83 -4.36
CA THR A 189 13.09 -10.68 -5.75
C THR A 189 12.25 -11.54 -6.69
N GLU A 190 12.08 -12.81 -6.35
CA GLU A 190 11.30 -13.75 -7.16
C GLU A 190 9.81 -13.39 -7.20
N ILE A 191 9.22 -12.92 -6.08
CA ILE A 191 7.85 -12.38 -6.06
C ILE A 191 7.75 -11.18 -7.01
N ARG A 192 8.66 -10.20 -6.91
CA ARG A 192 8.69 -9.05 -7.80
C ARG A 192 8.75 -9.44 -9.27
N ASP A 193 9.67 -10.36 -9.61
CA ASP A 193 9.89 -10.77 -11.00
C ASP A 193 8.70 -11.55 -11.58
N ALA A 194 7.90 -12.20 -10.73
CA ALA A 194 6.67 -12.87 -11.11
C ALA A 194 5.49 -11.92 -11.34
N MET A 195 5.57 -10.67 -10.84
CA MET A 195 4.48 -9.71 -10.96
C MET A 195 4.46 -9.04 -12.34
N ARG A 196 3.29 -9.02 -12.99
CA ARG A 196 3.11 -8.36 -14.31
C ARG A 196 3.45 -6.88 -14.27
N ILE A 197 3.18 -6.20 -13.16
CA ILE A 197 3.43 -4.78 -12.99
C ILE A 197 4.92 -4.44 -13.10
N SER A 198 5.80 -5.37 -12.76
CA SER A 198 7.27 -5.19 -12.85
C SER A 198 7.78 -5.03 -14.29
N GLY A 199 6.98 -5.44 -15.28
CA GLY A 199 7.25 -5.19 -16.70
C GLY A 199 6.82 -3.80 -17.21
N HIS A 200 6.22 -2.98 -16.37
CA HIS A 200 5.71 -1.65 -16.74
C HIS A 200 6.52 -0.54 -16.09
N ARG A 201 6.74 0.55 -16.84
CA ARG A 201 7.38 1.75 -16.29
C ARG A 201 6.39 2.52 -15.41
N ARG A 202 6.69 2.60 -14.13
CA ARG A 202 5.88 3.29 -13.13
C ARG A 202 6.44 4.67 -12.77
N PRO A 203 5.63 5.66 -12.39
CA PRO A 203 4.16 5.62 -12.26
C PRO A 203 3.39 5.87 -13.57
N ALA A 204 4.07 6.06 -14.70
CA ALA A 204 3.44 6.45 -15.97
C ALA A 204 2.32 5.48 -16.41
N TRP A 205 2.56 4.17 -16.24
CA TRP A 205 1.56 3.15 -16.55
C TRP A 205 0.33 3.27 -15.65
N ASP A 206 0.52 3.42 -14.34
CA ASP A 206 -0.57 3.55 -13.36
C ASP A 206 -1.44 4.77 -13.67
N ILE A 207 -0.81 5.91 -13.96
CA ILE A 207 -1.48 7.17 -14.30
C ILE A 207 -2.36 6.98 -15.55
N ALA A 208 -1.79 6.37 -16.60
CA ALA A 208 -2.53 6.13 -17.84
C ALA A 208 -3.73 5.21 -17.61
N PHE A 209 -3.53 4.13 -16.83
CA PHE A 209 -4.61 3.19 -16.53
C PHE A 209 -5.70 3.82 -15.66
N LEU A 210 -5.36 4.54 -14.59
CA LEU A 210 -6.33 5.23 -13.73
C LEU A 210 -7.13 6.28 -14.51
N ARG A 211 -6.48 7.03 -15.41
CA ARG A 211 -7.19 7.97 -16.32
C ARG A 211 -8.18 7.25 -17.24
N SER A 212 -7.81 6.07 -17.76
CA SER A 212 -8.72 5.26 -18.58
C SER A 212 -9.95 4.76 -17.81
N LEU A 213 -9.85 4.65 -16.49
CA LEU A 213 -10.99 4.37 -15.60
C LEU A 213 -11.82 5.62 -15.26
N GLY A 214 -11.47 6.81 -15.75
CA GLY A 214 -12.21 8.05 -15.50
C GLY A 214 -11.79 8.81 -14.24
N PHE A 215 -10.62 8.52 -13.68
CA PHE A 215 -10.04 9.35 -12.64
C PHE A 215 -9.40 10.62 -13.22
N THR A 216 -9.53 11.74 -12.49
CA THR A 216 -8.62 12.89 -12.64
C THR A 216 -7.38 12.62 -11.79
N VAL A 217 -6.20 12.56 -12.43
CA VAL A 217 -4.97 12.12 -11.78
C VAL A 217 -3.93 13.22 -11.78
N THR A 218 -3.46 13.56 -10.55
CA THR A 218 -2.24 14.30 -10.30
C THR A 218 -1.21 13.40 -9.61
N TRP A 219 0.07 13.73 -9.66
CA TRP A 219 1.13 12.88 -9.07
C TRP A 219 2.37 13.69 -8.69
N GLU A 220 3.19 13.09 -7.86
CA GLU A 220 4.55 13.52 -7.55
C GLU A 220 5.50 12.34 -7.87
N GLU A 221 6.58 12.61 -8.60
CA GLU A 221 7.53 11.56 -9.00
C GLU A 221 8.30 10.99 -7.80
N ASN A 222 8.53 11.82 -6.78
CA ASN A 222 9.23 11.39 -5.57
C ASN A 222 8.76 12.19 -4.34
N VAL A 223 7.97 11.56 -3.50
CA VAL A 223 7.54 12.11 -2.21
C VAL A 223 8.50 11.79 -1.07
N ALA A 224 9.48 10.89 -1.28
CA ALA A 224 10.40 10.45 -0.25
C ALA A 224 11.09 11.60 0.50
N PRO A 225 11.60 12.66 -0.15
CA PRO A 225 12.23 13.78 0.55
C PRO A 225 11.28 14.55 1.48
N ARG A 226 9.97 14.45 1.24
CA ARG A 226 8.95 15.09 2.07
C ARG A 226 8.58 14.27 3.30
N VAL A 227 8.62 12.95 3.18
CA VAL A 227 8.05 12.04 4.18
C VAL A 227 9.09 11.22 4.94
N TYR A 228 10.32 11.12 4.43
CA TYR A 228 11.44 10.43 5.05
C TYR A 228 12.48 11.44 5.54
N VAL A 229 12.15 12.09 6.65
CA VAL A 229 13.00 13.12 7.29
C VAL A 229 13.84 12.57 8.44
N ASP A 230 13.54 11.35 8.89
CA ASP A 230 14.28 10.67 9.94
C ASP A 230 15.56 10.06 9.36
N THR A 231 16.72 10.55 9.82
CA THR A 231 18.04 10.10 9.40
C THR A 231 18.46 8.77 10.03
N GLU A 232 17.71 8.26 11.00
CA GLU A 232 17.98 6.96 11.64
C GLU A 232 17.48 5.76 10.81
N LEU A 233 16.65 6.02 9.77
CA LEU A 233 16.15 5.00 8.86
C LEU A 233 16.67 5.27 7.44
N VAL A 234 17.25 4.26 6.82
CA VAL A 234 17.71 4.29 5.43
C VAL A 234 16.72 3.50 4.58
N TYR A 235 16.14 4.17 3.62
CA TYR A 235 15.19 3.61 2.66
C TYR A 235 15.87 3.29 1.34
N ASP A 236 15.20 2.51 0.49
CA ASP A 236 15.67 2.21 -0.85
C ASP A 236 15.92 3.52 -1.65
N ALA A 237 16.95 3.52 -2.48
CA ALA A 237 17.31 4.68 -3.30
C ALA A 237 16.32 4.96 -4.44
N VAL A 238 15.32 4.10 -4.64
CA VAL A 238 14.30 4.27 -5.67
C VAL A 238 13.28 5.31 -5.26
N PRO A 239 12.90 6.23 -6.16
CA PRO A 239 11.88 7.23 -5.89
C PRO A 239 10.56 6.60 -5.41
N LEU A 240 10.01 7.13 -4.33
CA LEU A 240 8.66 6.82 -3.89
C LEU A 240 7.70 7.78 -4.59
N PHE A 241 6.98 7.34 -5.60
CA PHE A 241 6.00 8.20 -6.23
C PHE A 241 4.71 8.31 -5.41
N GLY A 242 4.00 9.42 -5.56
CA GLY A 242 2.65 9.61 -5.02
C GLY A 242 1.66 9.86 -6.15
N ILE A 243 0.61 9.04 -6.25
CA ILE A 243 -0.51 9.22 -7.18
C ILE A 243 -1.74 9.66 -6.37
N TYR A 244 -2.40 10.71 -6.85
CA TYR A 244 -3.61 11.30 -6.28
C TYR A 244 -4.69 11.28 -7.34
N ALA A 245 -5.59 10.29 -7.26
CA ALA A 245 -6.59 10.03 -8.28
C ALA A 245 -8.00 10.30 -7.74
N VAL A 246 -8.67 11.31 -8.25
CA VAL A 246 -10.04 11.68 -7.87
C VAL A 246 -11.02 11.03 -8.83
N LYS A 247 -11.95 10.22 -8.28
CA LYS A 247 -13.01 9.59 -9.05
C LYS A 247 -14.00 10.64 -9.58
N GLY A 248 -14.28 10.61 -10.86
CA GLY A 248 -15.26 11.52 -11.48
C GLY A 248 -16.62 11.47 -10.75
N SER A 249 -17.23 12.64 -10.59
CA SER A 249 -18.64 12.72 -10.18
C SER A 249 -19.50 12.16 -11.32
N ARG A 250 -20.51 11.34 -11.02
CA ARG A 250 -21.50 11.01 -12.04
C ARG A 250 -22.04 12.35 -12.60
N LYS A 251 -21.89 12.57 -13.90
CA LYS A 251 -22.75 13.53 -14.58
C LYS A 251 -24.12 12.87 -14.65
N ASP A 252 -25.08 13.42 -13.93
CA ASP A 252 -26.51 13.13 -14.10
C ASP A 252 -26.94 13.43 -15.54
#